data_94d3a6f99ea7ca2693ca33dd90bd227c
#
_entry.id   94d3a6f99ea7ca2693ca33dd90bd227c
#
_cell.length_a   1.000
_cell.length_b   1.000
_cell.length_c   1.000
_cell.angle_alpha   90.00
_cell.angle_beta   90.00
_cell.angle_gamma   90.00
#
_symmetry.space_group_name_H-M   'P 1'
#
loop_
_entity.id
_entity.type
_entity.pdbx_description
1 polymer ?
#
loop_
_entity_poly.entity_id
_entity_poly.type
_entity_poly.pdbx_seq_one_letter_code
_entity_poly.pdbx_strand_id
1 'polypeptide(L)'
;MVEKTVVVRPELCVGCMQCMIRCAEAHSQSKSLFAAIGEAILAKPRIHIGVGPEQKPFPNKCRHCEPAPCQEACMPGAIRSDIADGLKVVDQARCIHCGMCSMACPYYVIRYYHDAKAPGGRSIAIKCDGCFERLEAGLIPACAEACKTGALTFEDVNAVQKQGTDRLARAAYGVVRS
;
A
#
# COMPACT_ATOMS: atom_id res chain seq x y z
N MET A 1 -11.19 -8.89 10.20
CA MET A 1 -11.16 -7.41 10.04
C MET A 1 -9.75 -6.95 10.36
N VAL A 2 -9.17 -6.12 9.55
CA VAL A 2 -7.80 -5.59 9.79
C VAL A 2 -7.90 -4.61 10.97
N GLU A 3 -7.47 -5.01 12.16
CA GLU A 3 -7.44 -4.12 13.32
C GLU A 3 -6.43 -3.00 13.14
N LYS A 4 -5.28 -3.32 12.52
CA LYS A 4 -4.22 -2.35 12.23
C LYS A 4 -4.04 -2.13 10.74
N THR A 5 -3.85 -0.88 10.34
CA THR A 5 -3.60 -0.52 8.94
C THR A 5 -2.56 0.59 8.84
N VAL A 6 -2.01 0.79 7.64
CA VAL A 6 -1.18 1.95 7.38
C VAL A 6 -2.09 3.16 7.17
N VAL A 7 -2.11 4.04 8.15
CA VAL A 7 -2.82 5.32 8.12
C VAL A 7 -2.02 6.31 7.28
N VAL A 8 -2.72 7.11 6.48
CA VAL A 8 -2.12 8.12 5.60
C VAL A 8 -2.53 9.51 6.06
N ARG A 9 -1.55 10.35 6.39
CA ARG A 9 -1.70 11.77 6.75
C ARG A 9 -0.98 12.60 5.69
N PRO A 10 -1.67 12.97 4.58
CA PRO A 10 -1.03 13.65 3.46
C PRO A 10 -0.40 14.98 3.85
N GLU A 11 -0.98 15.67 4.82
CA GLU A 11 -0.52 16.95 5.32
C GLU A 11 0.89 16.92 5.93
N LEU A 12 1.36 15.74 6.35
CA LEU A 12 2.71 15.53 6.88
C LEU A 12 3.70 15.03 5.83
N CYS A 13 3.23 14.79 4.60
CA CYS A 13 4.09 14.25 3.56
C CYS A 13 4.96 15.35 2.93
N VAL A 14 6.26 15.10 2.86
CA VAL A 14 7.24 16.00 2.22
C VAL A 14 7.72 15.50 0.86
N GLY A 15 7.14 14.41 0.33
CA GLY A 15 7.49 13.89 -0.99
C GLY A 15 8.86 13.21 -1.08
N CYS A 16 9.49 12.83 0.03
CA CYS A 16 10.85 12.27 0.04
C CYS A 16 11.02 10.89 -0.61
N MET A 17 9.93 10.21 -0.97
CA MET A 17 9.86 8.90 -1.63
C MET A 17 10.51 7.71 -0.89
N GLN A 18 10.97 7.89 0.34
CA GLN A 18 11.55 6.83 1.17
C GLN A 18 10.63 5.60 1.30
N CYS A 19 9.32 5.84 1.43
CA CYS A 19 8.31 4.78 1.47
C CYS A 19 8.27 3.93 0.19
N MET A 20 8.53 4.53 -0.98
CA MET A 20 8.59 3.81 -2.26
C MET A 20 9.85 2.96 -2.34
N ILE A 21 10.99 3.51 -1.95
CA ILE A 21 12.30 2.80 -1.95
C ILE A 21 12.22 1.59 -1.01
N ARG A 22 11.80 1.79 0.24
CA ARG A 22 11.66 0.71 1.22
C ARG A 22 10.60 -0.31 0.85
N CYS A 23 9.53 0.11 0.16
CA CYS A 23 8.55 -0.83 -0.37
C CYS A 23 9.16 -1.71 -1.47
N ALA A 24 9.92 -1.14 -2.41
CA ALA A 24 10.60 -1.90 -3.46
C ALA A 24 11.63 -2.87 -2.86
N GLU A 25 12.45 -2.42 -1.92
CA GLU A 25 13.41 -3.25 -1.21
C GLU A 25 12.75 -4.42 -0.49
N ALA A 26 11.68 -4.18 0.27
CA ALA A 26 10.95 -5.21 1.00
C ALA A 26 10.33 -6.29 0.08
N HIS A 27 10.10 -5.96 -1.20
CA HIS A 27 9.56 -6.86 -2.22
C HIS A 27 10.61 -7.33 -3.24
N SER A 28 11.88 -6.99 -3.05
CA SER A 28 12.99 -7.53 -3.83
C SER A 28 13.31 -8.98 -3.42
N GLN A 29 14.08 -9.68 -4.22
CA GLN A 29 14.50 -11.04 -3.90
C GLN A 29 15.51 -11.05 -2.75
N SER A 30 16.46 -10.11 -2.79
CA SER A 30 17.55 -9.99 -1.82
C SER A 30 17.13 -9.35 -0.50
N LYS A 31 15.99 -8.64 -0.46
CA LYS A 31 15.53 -7.86 0.72
C LYS A 31 16.59 -6.85 1.23
N SER A 32 17.49 -6.44 0.34
CA SER A 32 18.60 -5.51 0.63
C SER A 32 18.68 -4.45 -0.45
N LEU A 33 18.75 -3.19 -0.07
CA LEU A 33 18.70 -2.06 -1.00
C LEU A 33 19.81 -2.15 -2.08
N PHE A 34 21.04 -2.40 -1.66
CA PHE A 34 22.18 -2.44 -2.60
C PHE A 34 22.15 -3.69 -3.50
N ALA A 35 21.81 -4.84 -2.94
CA ALA A 35 21.69 -6.06 -3.72
C ALA A 35 20.51 -6.01 -4.71
N ALA A 36 19.40 -5.38 -4.31
CA ALA A 36 18.21 -5.23 -5.14
C ALA A 36 18.47 -4.41 -6.42
N ILE A 37 19.43 -3.48 -6.40
CA ILE A 37 19.82 -2.70 -7.60
C ILE A 37 20.47 -3.59 -8.64
N GLY A 38 21.17 -4.64 -8.22
CA GLY A 38 21.82 -5.61 -9.12
C GLY A 38 20.92 -6.76 -9.57
N GLU A 39 19.65 -6.82 -9.14
CA GLU A 39 18.71 -7.87 -9.56
C GLU A 39 18.34 -7.71 -11.04
N ALA A 40 18.25 -8.84 -11.77
CA ALA A 40 17.84 -8.85 -13.17
C ALA A 40 16.42 -8.28 -13.37
N ILE A 41 15.56 -8.43 -12.36
CA ILE A 41 14.20 -7.87 -12.35
C ILE A 41 14.08 -6.97 -11.11
N LEU A 42 14.11 -5.67 -11.33
CA LEU A 42 13.97 -4.69 -10.27
C LEU A 42 12.57 -4.75 -9.64
N ALA A 43 12.53 -4.95 -8.34
CA ALA A 43 11.29 -4.87 -7.59
C ALA A 43 10.63 -3.49 -7.72
N LYS A 44 9.31 -3.48 -7.89
CA LYS A 44 8.55 -2.24 -8.05
C LYS A 44 7.85 -1.86 -6.76
N PRO A 45 7.79 -0.57 -6.41
CA PRO A 45 7.05 -0.12 -5.25
C PRO A 45 5.55 -0.38 -5.45
N ARG A 46 4.87 -0.70 -4.35
CA ARG A 46 3.41 -0.94 -4.31
C ARG A 46 2.64 0.22 -3.65
N ILE A 47 3.36 1.25 -3.23
CA ILE A 47 2.88 2.57 -2.83
C ILE A 47 3.46 3.61 -3.79
N HIS A 48 2.68 4.65 -4.10
CA HIS A 48 3.09 5.68 -5.04
C HIS A 48 2.82 7.06 -4.46
N ILE A 49 3.71 8.01 -4.71
CA ILE A 49 3.49 9.41 -4.38
C ILE A 49 2.87 10.08 -5.60
N GLY A 50 1.63 10.52 -5.45
CA GLY A 50 0.95 11.38 -6.42
C GLY A 50 1.24 12.85 -6.14
N VAL A 51 0.84 13.72 -7.07
CA VAL A 51 0.93 15.17 -6.94
C VAL A 51 -0.48 15.74 -6.84
N GLY A 52 -0.79 16.35 -5.72
CA GLY A 52 -2.04 17.04 -5.46
C GLY A 52 -2.02 18.52 -5.87
N PRO A 53 -3.06 19.29 -5.53
CA PRO A 53 -3.08 20.74 -5.70
C PRO A 53 -1.84 21.39 -5.06
N GLU A 54 -1.39 22.51 -5.63
CA GLU A 54 -0.20 23.24 -5.16
C GLU A 54 1.05 22.35 -5.05
N GLN A 55 1.16 21.31 -5.89
CA GLN A 55 2.26 20.33 -5.90
C GLN A 55 2.44 19.56 -4.58
N LYS A 56 1.40 19.52 -3.73
CA LYS A 56 1.45 18.78 -2.47
C LYS A 56 1.55 17.28 -2.72
N PRO A 57 2.52 16.58 -2.10
CA PRO A 57 2.69 15.15 -2.32
C PRO A 57 1.57 14.36 -1.62
N PHE A 58 1.07 13.33 -2.32
CA PHE A 58 0.00 12.47 -1.82
C PHE A 58 0.42 11.00 -1.83
N PRO A 59 0.69 10.39 -0.66
CA PRO A 59 0.99 8.97 -0.57
C PRO A 59 -0.25 8.13 -0.85
N ASN A 60 -0.24 7.38 -1.96
CA ASN A 60 -1.35 6.55 -2.36
C ASN A 60 -0.99 5.06 -2.35
N LYS A 61 -1.79 4.26 -1.64
CA LYS A 61 -1.64 2.81 -1.52
C LYS A 61 -2.99 2.11 -1.48
N CYS A 62 -3.00 0.78 -1.62
CA CYS A 62 -4.21 -0.03 -1.49
C CYS A 62 -4.85 0.12 -0.09
N ARG A 63 -6.18 0.21 -0.05
CA ARG A 63 -6.98 0.32 1.20
C ARG A 63 -7.45 -1.05 1.70
N HIS A 64 -7.23 -2.13 0.92
CA HIS A 64 -7.72 -3.48 1.23
C HIS A 64 -9.22 -3.50 1.53
N CYS A 65 -10.00 -2.87 0.65
CA CYS A 65 -11.45 -2.67 0.81
C CYS A 65 -12.21 -3.97 1.09
N GLU A 66 -13.33 -3.83 1.83
CA GLU A 66 -14.31 -4.89 2.04
C GLU A 66 -15.72 -4.29 1.88
N PRO A 67 -16.50 -4.67 0.85
CA PRO A 67 -16.12 -5.53 -0.28
C PRO A 67 -15.04 -4.90 -1.17
N ALA A 68 -14.31 -5.73 -1.94
CA ALA A 68 -13.20 -5.28 -2.78
C ALA A 68 -13.58 -5.25 -4.26
N PRO A 69 -13.87 -4.08 -4.87
CA PRO A 69 -14.30 -4.01 -6.27
C PRO A 69 -13.28 -4.63 -7.25
N CYS A 70 -12.00 -4.53 -6.94
CA CYS A 70 -10.95 -5.15 -7.77
C CYS A 70 -10.95 -6.69 -7.70
N GLN A 71 -11.38 -7.27 -6.57
CA GLN A 71 -11.54 -8.72 -6.43
C GLN A 71 -12.79 -9.19 -7.18
N GLU A 72 -13.91 -8.49 -7.04
CA GLU A 72 -15.17 -8.80 -7.72
C GLU A 72 -15.03 -8.71 -9.24
N ALA A 73 -14.27 -7.72 -9.74
CA ALA A 73 -14.00 -7.56 -11.18
C ALA A 73 -12.96 -8.56 -11.72
N CYS A 74 -12.32 -9.37 -10.88
CA CYS A 74 -11.25 -10.27 -11.29
C CYS A 74 -11.80 -11.61 -11.79
N MET A 75 -12.12 -11.71 -13.08
CA MET A 75 -12.67 -12.93 -13.70
C MET A 75 -11.84 -14.19 -13.45
N PRO A 76 -10.48 -14.19 -13.57
CA PRO A 76 -9.68 -15.38 -13.29
C PRO A 76 -9.48 -15.66 -11.80
N GLY A 77 -10.06 -14.88 -10.90
CA GLY A 77 -9.91 -15.03 -9.45
C GLY A 77 -8.46 -14.85 -8.96
N ALA A 78 -7.68 -14.01 -9.65
CA ALA A 78 -6.29 -13.74 -9.27
C ALA A 78 -6.17 -12.84 -8.04
N ILE A 79 -7.22 -12.07 -7.70
CA ILE A 79 -7.22 -11.24 -6.48
C ILE A 79 -8.02 -11.97 -5.41
N ARG A 80 -7.37 -12.25 -4.28
CA ARG A 80 -7.92 -13.10 -3.21
C ARG A 80 -7.71 -12.47 -1.83
N SER A 81 -8.53 -12.93 -0.87
CA SER A 81 -8.44 -12.59 0.56
C SER A 81 -8.00 -13.83 1.34
N ASP A 82 -6.84 -14.38 1.03
CA ASP A 82 -6.37 -15.67 1.58
C ASP A 82 -5.62 -15.51 2.91
N ILE A 83 -5.42 -14.28 3.34
CA ILE A 83 -4.59 -13.98 4.51
C ILE A 83 -5.51 -13.64 5.67
N ALA A 84 -5.17 -14.13 6.87
CA ALA A 84 -5.99 -14.05 8.09
C ALA A 84 -6.52 -12.63 8.39
N ASP A 85 -5.78 -11.59 8.00
CA ASP A 85 -6.14 -10.19 8.26
C ASP A 85 -7.03 -9.55 7.16
N GLY A 86 -7.60 -10.33 6.25
CA GLY A 86 -8.46 -9.81 5.18
C GLY A 86 -7.71 -9.00 4.12
N LEU A 87 -6.38 -9.10 4.07
CA LEU A 87 -5.56 -8.44 3.07
C LEU A 87 -5.86 -8.99 1.68
N LYS A 88 -6.01 -8.09 0.72
CA LYS A 88 -6.22 -8.48 -0.69
C LYS A 88 -4.87 -8.62 -1.38
N VAL A 89 -4.58 -9.80 -1.90
CA VAL A 89 -3.32 -10.10 -2.62
C VAL A 89 -3.59 -10.49 -4.06
N VAL A 90 -2.57 -10.40 -4.91
CA VAL A 90 -2.63 -10.83 -6.32
C VAL A 90 -1.84 -12.12 -6.48
N ASP A 91 -2.52 -13.19 -6.90
CA ASP A 91 -1.88 -14.38 -7.41
C ASP A 91 -1.37 -14.11 -8.83
N GLN A 92 -0.07 -13.98 -8.96
CA GLN A 92 0.58 -13.60 -10.21
C GLN A 92 0.42 -14.69 -11.29
N ALA A 93 0.34 -15.97 -10.89
CA ALA A 93 0.18 -17.08 -11.82
C ALA A 93 -1.20 -17.06 -12.51
N ARG A 94 -2.24 -16.62 -11.80
CA ARG A 94 -3.60 -16.53 -12.32
C ARG A 94 -3.87 -15.23 -13.09
N CYS A 95 -3.05 -14.18 -12.89
CA CYS A 95 -3.30 -12.89 -13.53
C CYS A 95 -3.15 -12.98 -15.05
N ILE A 96 -4.19 -12.65 -15.81
CA ILE A 96 -4.20 -12.66 -17.28
C ILE A 96 -3.99 -11.29 -17.92
N HIS A 97 -3.63 -10.27 -17.13
CA HIS A 97 -3.40 -8.89 -17.61
C HIS A 97 -4.61 -8.23 -18.30
N CYS A 98 -5.83 -8.51 -17.88
CA CYS A 98 -7.03 -7.97 -18.53
C CYS A 98 -7.36 -6.50 -18.18
N GLY A 99 -6.74 -5.92 -17.14
CA GLY A 99 -6.95 -4.53 -16.74
C GLY A 99 -8.18 -4.26 -15.86
N MET A 100 -9.14 -5.18 -15.77
CA MET A 100 -10.42 -4.96 -15.09
C MET A 100 -10.27 -4.49 -13.64
N CYS A 101 -9.35 -5.07 -12.89
CA CYS A 101 -9.12 -4.69 -11.49
C CYS A 101 -8.60 -3.25 -11.33
N SER A 102 -7.81 -2.74 -12.28
CA SER A 102 -7.34 -1.36 -12.21
C SER A 102 -8.42 -0.36 -12.56
N MET A 103 -9.33 -0.70 -13.47
CA MET A 103 -10.51 0.12 -13.80
C MET A 103 -11.53 0.12 -12.65
N ALA A 104 -11.71 -1.00 -11.97
CA ALA A 104 -12.61 -1.12 -10.83
C ALA A 104 -12.07 -0.46 -9.54
N CYS A 105 -10.78 -0.15 -9.47
CA CYS A 105 -10.17 0.39 -8.27
C CYS A 105 -10.45 1.90 -8.09
N PRO A 106 -11.22 2.33 -7.07
CA PRO A 106 -11.55 3.75 -6.88
C PRO A 106 -10.34 4.59 -6.45
N TYR A 107 -9.24 3.95 -6.06
CA TYR A 107 -8.02 4.62 -5.59
C TYR A 107 -6.88 4.61 -6.61
N TYR A 108 -7.06 3.98 -7.78
CA TYR A 108 -6.06 3.92 -8.87
C TYR A 108 -4.68 3.44 -8.42
N VAL A 109 -4.62 2.43 -7.55
CA VAL A 109 -3.37 1.95 -6.94
C VAL A 109 -2.79 0.70 -7.59
N ILE A 110 -3.50 0.08 -8.55
CA ILE A 110 -3.06 -1.12 -9.23
C ILE A 110 -2.24 -0.72 -10.45
N ARG A 111 -1.01 -1.23 -10.53
CA ARG A 111 -0.10 -1.00 -11.65
C ARG A 111 0.22 -2.32 -12.34
N TYR A 112 0.63 -2.25 -13.59
CA TYR A 112 1.06 -3.40 -14.37
C TYR A 112 2.54 -3.27 -14.68
N TYR A 113 3.30 -4.32 -14.38
CA TYR A 113 4.72 -4.37 -14.69
C TYR A 113 5.05 -5.69 -15.34
N HIS A 114 5.99 -5.64 -16.29
CA HIS A 114 6.55 -6.83 -16.91
C HIS A 114 7.21 -7.70 -15.84
N ASP A 115 6.82 -8.98 -15.82
CA ASP A 115 7.43 -9.99 -14.96
C ASP A 115 7.90 -11.15 -15.82
N ALA A 116 9.23 -11.29 -15.95
CA ALA A 116 9.81 -12.37 -16.71
C ALA A 116 9.53 -13.77 -16.11
N LYS A 117 9.15 -13.82 -14.82
CA LYS A 117 8.75 -15.08 -14.15
C LYS A 117 7.28 -15.42 -14.39
N ALA A 118 6.47 -14.48 -14.84
CA ALA A 118 5.09 -14.78 -15.19
C ALA A 118 5.03 -15.66 -16.44
N PRO A 119 4.06 -16.60 -16.53
CA PRO A 119 3.90 -17.44 -17.71
C PRO A 119 3.87 -16.62 -19.01
N GLY A 120 4.79 -16.88 -19.94
CA GLY A 120 4.93 -16.14 -21.19
C GLY A 120 5.57 -14.76 -21.06
N GLY A 121 6.23 -14.43 -19.94
CA GLY A 121 6.90 -13.12 -19.73
C GLY A 121 5.93 -11.93 -19.75
N ARG A 122 4.65 -12.14 -19.42
CA ARG A 122 3.62 -11.10 -19.50
C ARG A 122 3.68 -10.11 -18.35
N SER A 123 3.09 -8.94 -18.54
CA SER A 123 2.86 -8.01 -17.45
C SER A 123 1.74 -8.50 -16.53
N ILE A 124 1.91 -8.31 -15.24
CA ILE A 124 0.97 -8.70 -14.19
C ILE A 124 0.54 -7.51 -13.36
N ALA A 125 -0.63 -7.63 -12.73
CA ALA A 125 -1.11 -6.63 -11.79
C ALA A 125 -0.28 -6.67 -10.50
N ILE A 126 0.19 -5.53 -10.06
CA ILE A 126 0.90 -5.34 -8.78
C ILE A 126 0.19 -4.27 -7.98
N LYS A 127 -0.07 -4.55 -6.70
CA LYS A 127 -0.63 -3.62 -5.73
C LYS A 127 -0.07 -3.90 -4.35
N CYS A 128 -0.29 -2.99 -3.41
CA CYS A 128 0.06 -3.22 -2.01
C CYS A 128 -0.62 -4.50 -1.50
N ASP A 129 0.13 -5.34 -0.83
CA ASP A 129 -0.29 -6.59 -0.19
C ASP A 129 -0.33 -6.48 1.35
N GLY A 130 -0.16 -5.26 1.89
CA GLY A 130 -0.09 -5.03 3.33
C GLY A 130 1.26 -5.39 3.95
N CYS A 131 2.25 -5.81 3.15
CA CYS A 131 3.52 -6.37 3.63
C CYS A 131 3.31 -7.61 4.52
N PHE A 132 2.42 -8.52 4.13
CA PHE A 132 2.02 -9.68 4.95
C PHE A 132 3.21 -10.49 5.45
N GLU A 133 4.24 -10.77 4.62
CA GLU A 133 5.46 -11.48 5.03
C GLU A 133 6.17 -10.77 6.20
N ARG A 134 6.18 -9.44 6.20
CA ARG A 134 6.76 -8.67 7.32
C ARG A 134 5.90 -8.72 8.57
N LEU A 135 4.58 -8.68 8.41
CA LEU A 135 3.64 -8.80 9.54
C LEU A 135 3.73 -10.18 10.19
N GLU A 136 3.84 -11.25 9.42
CA GLU A 136 4.09 -12.62 9.92
C GLU A 136 5.42 -12.72 10.69
N ALA A 137 6.44 -11.95 10.26
CA ALA A 137 7.71 -11.85 10.97
C ALA A 137 7.68 -10.90 12.19
N GLY A 138 6.51 -10.37 12.58
CA GLY A 138 6.35 -9.43 13.69
C GLY A 138 6.83 -8.01 13.39
N LEU A 139 7.11 -7.68 12.14
CA LEU A 139 7.58 -6.37 11.70
C LEU A 139 6.39 -5.53 11.18
N ILE A 140 6.52 -4.21 11.22
CA ILE A 140 5.54 -3.31 10.62
C ILE A 140 5.75 -3.16 9.11
N PRO A 141 4.72 -2.69 8.34
CA PRO A 141 4.87 -2.43 6.91
C PRO A 141 6.03 -1.48 6.60
N ALA A 142 6.86 -1.85 5.61
CA ALA A 142 8.10 -1.14 5.28
C ALA A 142 7.91 0.35 4.98
N CYS A 143 6.79 0.73 4.36
CA CYS A 143 6.48 2.12 4.06
C CYS A 143 6.19 2.96 5.32
N ALA A 144 5.55 2.38 6.34
CA ALA A 144 5.31 3.04 7.62
C ALA A 144 6.60 3.16 8.44
N GLU A 145 7.41 2.08 8.49
CA GLU A 145 8.70 2.07 9.15
C GLU A 145 9.66 3.16 8.61
N ALA A 146 9.67 3.35 7.29
CA ALA A 146 10.55 4.32 6.64
C ALA A 146 10.08 5.77 6.76
N CYS A 147 8.84 6.03 7.14
CA CYS A 147 8.27 7.38 7.14
C CYS A 147 8.70 8.17 8.36
N LYS A 148 9.68 9.06 8.21
CA LYS A 148 10.22 9.88 9.30
C LYS A 148 9.31 11.06 9.70
N THR A 149 8.40 11.49 8.81
CA THR A 149 7.49 12.62 9.07
C THR A 149 6.18 12.19 9.74
N GLY A 150 5.94 10.87 9.89
CA GLY A 150 4.66 10.37 10.39
C GLY A 150 3.49 10.48 9.40
N ALA A 151 3.77 10.82 8.14
CA ALA A 151 2.75 10.81 7.08
C ALA A 151 2.17 9.42 6.81
N LEU A 152 2.94 8.37 7.12
CA LEU A 152 2.53 6.97 7.08
C LEU A 152 2.85 6.34 8.45
N THR A 153 1.84 5.83 9.13
CA THR A 153 1.97 5.15 10.42
C THR A 153 1.19 3.83 10.38
N PHE A 154 1.60 2.84 11.16
CA PHE A 154 0.87 1.56 11.27
C PHE A 154 0.14 1.54 12.60
N GLU A 155 -1.16 1.79 12.57
CA GLU A 155 -1.97 2.04 13.77
C GLU A 155 -3.28 1.24 13.76
N ASP A 156 -3.85 1.08 14.93
CA ASP A 156 -5.21 0.58 15.12
C ASP A 156 -6.22 1.62 14.61
N VAL A 157 -7.17 1.17 13.78
CA VAL A 157 -8.16 2.05 13.15
C VAL A 157 -9.06 2.74 14.18
N ASN A 158 -9.49 2.00 15.21
CA ASN A 158 -10.38 2.54 16.25
C ASN A 158 -9.64 3.59 17.12
N ALA A 159 -8.36 3.34 17.42
CA ALA A 159 -7.55 4.31 18.14
C ALA A 159 -7.38 5.62 17.36
N VAL A 160 -7.16 5.54 16.04
CA VAL A 160 -7.09 6.72 15.16
C VAL A 160 -8.42 7.48 15.13
N GLN A 161 -9.55 6.76 15.01
CA GLN A 161 -10.88 7.39 15.02
C GLN A 161 -11.16 8.10 16.34
N LYS A 162 -10.82 7.49 17.48
CA LYS A 162 -10.94 8.11 18.80
C LYS A 162 -10.12 9.40 18.89
N GLN A 163 -8.84 9.37 18.48
CA GLN A 163 -8.00 10.58 18.44
C GLN A 163 -8.62 11.70 17.55
N GLY A 164 -9.20 11.32 16.41
CA GLY A 164 -9.91 12.24 15.52
C GLY A 164 -11.11 12.90 16.21
N THR A 165 -11.92 12.11 16.89
CA THR A 165 -13.09 12.60 17.67
C THR A 165 -12.65 13.55 18.77
N ASP A 166 -11.63 13.18 19.55
CA ASP A 166 -11.12 14.02 20.63
C ASP A 166 -10.58 15.36 20.11
N ARG A 167 -9.92 15.36 18.94
CA ARG A 167 -9.45 16.58 18.28
C ARG A 167 -10.60 17.47 17.84
N LEU A 168 -11.64 16.90 17.22
CA LEU A 168 -12.83 17.65 16.82
C LEU A 168 -13.56 18.26 18.04
N ALA A 169 -13.71 17.48 19.11
CA ALA A 169 -14.32 17.96 20.33
C ALA A 169 -13.55 19.16 20.93
N ARG A 170 -12.22 19.07 20.99
CA ARG A 170 -11.39 20.19 21.47
C ARG A 170 -11.53 21.44 20.60
N ALA A 171 -11.57 21.26 19.27
CA ALA A 171 -11.78 22.37 18.35
C ALA A 171 -13.15 23.02 18.52
N ALA A 172 -14.20 22.22 18.70
CA ALA A 172 -15.57 22.69 18.88
C ALA A 172 -15.76 23.49 20.19
N TYR A 173 -15.03 23.13 21.24
CA TYR A 173 -15.07 23.85 22.53
C TYR A 173 -14.00 24.93 22.68
N GLY A 174 -13.30 25.31 21.61
CA GLY A 174 -12.33 26.39 21.60
C GLY A 174 -11.05 26.15 22.41
N VAL A 175 -10.78 24.90 22.80
CA VAL A 175 -9.55 24.54 23.53
C VAL A 175 -8.43 24.28 22.51
N VAL A 176 -7.88 25.31 21.94
CA VAL A 176 -6.62 25.27 21.19
C VAL A 176 -5.49 25.28 22.21
N ARG A 177 -4.86 24.14 22.49
CA ARG A 177 -3.57 24.15 23.17
C ARG A 177 -2.51 24.53 22.13
N SER A 178 -1.90 25.72 22.35
CA SER A 178 -0.68 26.17 21.69
C SER A 178 0.45 25.16 21.85
#